data_4b0cd1314bf3d1b008757194de422187
#
_entry.id   4b0cd1314bf3d1b008757194de422187
#
_cell.length_a   1.000
_cell.length_b   1.000
_cell.length_c   1.000
_cell.angle_alpha   90.00
_cell.angle_beta   90.00
_cell.angle_gamma   90.00
#
_symmetry.space_group_name_H-M   'P 1'
#
loop_
_entity.id
_entity.type
_entity.pdbx_description
1 polymer ?
#
loop_
_entity_poly.entity_id
_entity_poly.type
_entity_poly.pdbx_seq_one_letter_code
_entity_poly.pdbx_strand_id
1 'polypeptide(L)'
;MLAVFNPYHACIDSGKGNTVHQSDVFTACVTSSNTYDYDSDVTSQNLNIPAHFYFPKTSKKVPIIIISHGAGGIFQFHHDYKDIFLSNDIAVVIIDHFSPRNIAIDFDFVSVSEAMMLSDITATLEHLTKYYGHRLDGQVGYIGWSKGGISALSLRNKKIYDKYIPSNIKLSFLAGVYTFCDISFEDYQPSDIPLLLISGELDEITPAKYCMNLFNEFGESENISYHQLANSYHGFDNHAFLLGAYLPWQPTLNESDICSIVIDKSLKTISKTNIYSLNDFQSRKEFIEACTVKGAFVKYNSDSRIKSHKLVIDFVKTKFGQN
;
A
#
# COMPACT_ATOMS: atom_id res chain seq x y z
N MET A 1 -5.63 13.86 22.06
CA MET A 1 -6.86 13.80 21.24
C MET A 1 -6.42 14.05 19.81
N LEU A 2 -6.13 12.97 19.05
CA LEU A 2 -5.72 13.06 17.65
C LEU A 2 -6.97 13.40 16.84
N ALA A 3 -6.99 14.55 16.21
CA ALA A 3 -8.04 14.89 15.27
C ALA A 3 -7.93 13.93 14.08
N VAL A 4 -8.75 12.91 14.07
CA VAL A 4 -9.00 12.10 12.89
C VAL A 4 -9.68 13.05 11.90
N PHE A 5 -8.96 13.49 10.89
CA PHE A 5 -9.55 14.17 9.75
C PHE A 5 -10.52 13.15 9.14
N ASN A 6 -11.81 13.41 9.28
CA ASN A 6 -12.84 12.54 8.72
C ASN A 6 -13.19 13.06 7.31
N PRO A 7 -12.60 12.49 6.24
CA PRO A 7 -12.90 12.88 4.86
C PRO A 7 -14.25 12.35 4.37
N TYR A 8 -15.05 11.75 5.26
CA TYR A 8 -16.33 11.12 4.98
C TYR A 8 -17.30 11.99 4.18
N HIS A 9 -17.22 13.32 4.39
CA HIS A 9 -18.12 14.26 3.70
C HIS A 9 -17.76 14.46 2.21
N ALA A 10 -16.52 14.21 1.79
CA ALA A 10 -16.10 14.52 0.42
C ALA A 10 -16.78 13.64 -0.66
N CYS A 11 -17.10 12.37 -0.33
CA CYS A 11 -17.73 11.46 -1.27
C CYS A 11 -19.25 11.32 -1.11
N ILE A 12 -19.81 11.72 0.04
CA ILE A 12 -21.25 11.65 0.30
C ILE A 12 -22.00 12.82 -0.34
N ASP A 13 -21.42 14.02 -0.33
CA ASP A 13 -22.06 15.25 -0.85
C ASP A 13 -21.94 15.42 -2.37
N SER A 14 -21.05 14.70 -3.03
CA SER A 14 -20.86 14.80 -4.47
C SER A 14 -21.71 13.79 -5.24
N GLY A 15 -23.02 13.86 -5.17
CA GLY A 15 -23.93 13.12 -6.09
C GLY A 15 -23.65 13.34 -7.60
N LYS A 16 -22.44 13.82 -7.93
CA LYS A 16 -21.86 14.04 -9.25
C LYS A 16 -20.38 13.64 -9.24
N GLY A 17 -20.11 12.35 -9.22
CA GLY A 17 -18.76 11.76 -9.15
C GLY A 17 -17.86 11.93 -10.37
N ASN A 18 -18.00 12.96 -11.21
CA ASN A 18 -17.22 13.09 -12.45
C ASN A 18 -16.86 14.54 -12.81
N THR A 19 -16.60 15.42 -11.83
CA THR A 19 -16.15 16.78 -12.14
C THR A 19 -14.63 16.82 -12.25
N VAL A 20 -14.11 17.29 -13.38
CA VAL A 20 -12.69 17.64 -13.54
C VAL A 20 -12.39 18.85 -12.67
N HIS A 21 -11.53 18.66 -11.66
CA HIS A 21 -11.06 19.73 -10.81
C HIS A 21 -9.91 20.49 -11.48
N GLN A 22 -10.00 21.81 -11.52
CA GLN A 22 -8.93 22.67 -12.05
C GLN A 22 -7.88 23.03 -10.99
N SER A 23 -8.17 22.77 -9.71
CA SER A 23 -7.24 23.04 -8.62
C SER A 23 -6.07 22.01 -8.59
N ASP A 24 -4.94 22.40 -8.01
CA ASP A 24 -3.80 21.52 -7.82
C ASP A 24 -4.00 20.55 -6.63
N VAL A 25 -4.98 20.82 -5.77
CA VAL A 25 -5.34 19.97 -4.63
C VAL A 25 -6.85 19.74 -4.64
N PHE A 26 -7.26 18.46 -4.71
CA PHE A 26 -8.67 18.09 -4.70
C PHE A 26 -8.85 16.62 -4.28
N THR A 27 -10.08 16.27 -3.93
CA THR A 27 -10.48 14.87 -3.68
C THR A 27 -11.43 14.42 -4.79
N ALA A 28 -11.11 13.32 -5.45
CA ALA A 28 -12.02 12.63 -6.36
C ALA A 28 -12.64 11.43 -5.68
N CYS A 29 -13.89 11.12 -5.99
CA CYS A 29 -14.55 9.89 -5.58
C CYS A 29 -14.47 8.89 -6.74
N VAL A 30 -13.68 7.85 -6.56
CA VAL A 30 -13.49 6.80 -7.57
C VAL A 30 -14.36 5.60 -7.22
N THR A 31 -15.01 4.99 -8.21
CA THR A 31 -15.88 3.82 -7.96
C THR A 31 -15.03 2.57 -7.94
N SER A 32 -15.07 1.84 -6.83
CA SER A 32 -14.29 0.64 -6.56
C SER A 32 -15.18 -0.53 -6.13
N SER A 33 -14.59 -1.70 -5.95
CA SER A 33 -15.24 -2.92 -5.50
C SER A 33 -14.80 -3.33 -4.09
N ASN A 34 -15.62 -4.20 -3.47
CA ASN A 34 -15.38 -4.68 -2.11
C ASN A 34 -15.24 -6.21 -2.14
N THR A 35 -14.09 -6.70 -2.59
CA THR A 35 -13.81 -8.12 -2.77
C THR A 35 -12.64 -8.59 -1.92
N TYR A 36 -12.71 -9.83 -1.39
CA TYR A 36 -11.64 -10.41 -0.58
C TYR A 36 -10.57 -11.12 -1.40
N ASP A 37 -10.92 -11.69 -2.55
CA ASP A 37 -10.01 -12.44 -3.41
C ASP A 37 -9.55 -11.64 -4.62
N TYR A 38 -8.36 -11.96 -5.10
CA TYR A 38 -7.83 -11.38 -6.34
C TYR A 38 -8.53 -11.88 -7.60
N ASP A 39 -9.25 -13.03 -7.56
CA ASP A 39 -9.97 -13.56 -8.72
C ASP A 39 -11.34 -12.91 -8.93
N SER A 40 -11.89 -12.26 -7.92
CA SER A 40 -13.23 -11.67 -7.98
C SER A 40 -13.36 -10.59 -9.06
N ASP A 41 -14.58 -10.46 -9.59
CA ASP A 41 -14.88 -9.40 -10.54
C ASP A 41 -14.85 -8.03 -9.85
N VAL A 42 -13.93 -7.19 -10.28
CA VAL A 42 -13.76 -5.82 -9.75
C VAL A 42 -14.95 -4.90 -10.02
N THR A 43 -15.91 -5.33 -10.86
CA THR A 43 -17.07 -4.51 -11.23
C THR A 43 -18.30 -4.72 -10.33
N SER A 44 -18.28 -5.69 -9.40
CA SER A 44 -19.48 -6.20 -8.75
C SER A 44 -20.09 -5.35 -7.63
N GLN A 45 -19.40 -4.33 -7.11
CA GLN A 45 -19.91 -3.45 -6.05
C GLN A 45 -19.47 -2.00 -6.26
N ASN A 46 -20.43 -1.06 -6.24
CA ASN A 46 -20.19 0.36 -6.36
C ASN A 46 -19.91 0.98 -4.99
N LEU A 47 -18.65 1.08 -4.62
CA LEU A 47 -18.19 1.80 -3.43
C LEU A 47 -17.38 3.02 -3.89
N ASN A 48 -17.74 4.21 -3.38
CA ASN A 48 -17.01 5.42 -3.70
C ASN A 48 -15.84 5.61 -2.74
N ILE A 49 -14.62 5.58 -3.28
CA ILE A 49 -13.38 5.70 -2.52
C ILE A 49 -12.82 7.12 -2.71
N PRO A 50 -12.49 7.86 -1.62
CA PRO A 50 -11.79 9.12 -1.73
C PRO A 50 -10.34 8.92 -2.17
N ALA A 51 -9.98 9.54 -3.29
CA ALA A 51 -8.61 9.67 -3.75
C ALA A 51 -8.21 11.16 -3.67
N HIS A 52 -7.20 11.46 -2.86
CA HIS A 52 -6.74 12.83 -2.60
C HIS A 52 -5.57 13.15 -3.53
N PHE A 53 -5.83 14.01 -4.52
CA PHE A 53 -4.86 14.39 -5.55
C PHE A 53 -4.14 15.67 -5.17
N TYR A 54 -2.83 15.66 -5.39
CA TYR A 54 -1.92 16.78 -5.17
C TYR A 54 -1.00 16.92 -6.37
N PHE A 55 -1.07 18.06 -7.05
CA PHE A 55 -0.19 18.36 -8.16
C PHE A 55 0.77 19.50 -7.80
N PRO A 56 2.03 19.45 -8.25
CA PRO A 56 2.95 20.56 -8.09
C PRO A 56 2.49 21.76 -8.94
N LYS A 57 2.86 22.97 -8.50
CA LYS A 57 2.55 24.22 -9.22
C LYS A 57 3.48 24.38 -10.42
N THR A 58 3.21 23.63 -11.47
CA THR A 58 3.97 23.67 -12.72
C THR A 58 3.06 23.55 -13.93
N SER A 59 3.47 24.14 -15.07
CA SER A 59 2.81 23.97 -16.36
C SER A 59 3.31 22.74 -17.14
N LYS A 60 4.36 22.08 -16.64
CA LYS A 60 4.90 20.86 -17.26
C LYS A 60 4.05 19.65 -16.91
N LYS A 61 4.09 18.66 -17.76
CA LYS A 61 3.62 17.32 -17.39
C LYS A 61 4.57 16.70 -16.39
N VAL A 62 4.02 16.00 -15.41
CA VAL A 62 4.77 15.45 -14.27
C VAL A 62 4.49 13.96 -14.08
N PRO A 63 5.42 13.21 -13.50
CA PRO A 63 5.13 11.86 -13.01
C PRO A 63 4.20 11.91 -11.80
N ILE A 64 3.58 10.78 -11.47
CA ILE A 64 2.70 10.67 -10.31
C ILE A 64 3.01 9.44 -9.46
N ILE A 65 2.88 9.58 -8.14
CA ILE A 65 2.99 8.49 -7.18
C ILE A 65 1.63 8.23 -6.54
N ILE A 66 1.24 6.96 -6.52
CA ILE A 66 0.12 6.46 -5.72
C ILE A 66 0.63 6.05 -4.35
N ILE A 67 0.00 6.55 -3.30
CA ILE A 67 0.29 6.23 -1.90
C ILE A 67 -0.88 5.44 -1.32
N SER A 68 -0.58 4.26 -0.77
CA SER A 68 -1.51 3.45 0.02
C SER A 68 -1.03 3.34 1.47
N HIS A 69 -1.94 3.63 2.39
CA HIS A 69 -1.67 3.58 3.83
C HIS A 69 -1.69 2.16 4.40
N GLY A 70 -1.17 1.99 5.61
CA GLY A 70 -1.23 0.76 6.39
C GLY A 70 -2.56 0.58 7.14
N ALA A 71 -2.61 -0.41 8.04
CA ALA A 71 -3.78 -0.76 8.84
C ALA A 71 -4.26 0.37 9.79
N GLY A 72 -3.42 1.34 10.07
CA GLY A 72 -3.76 2.51 10.87
C GLY A 72 -4.50 3.64 10.12
N GLY A 73 -4.69 3.54 8.81
CA GLY A 73 -5.24 4.62 7.99
C GLY A 73 -4.19 5.66 7.57
N ILE A 74 -4.66 6.82 7.11
CA ILE A 74 -3.79 7.92 6.67
C ILE A 74 -3.26 8.69 7.88
N PHE A 75 -1.92 8.76 8.00
CA PHE A 75 -1.20 9.53 9.01
C PHE A 75 -0.45 10.72 8.42
N GLN A 76 0.02 11.62 9.30
CA GLN A 76 0.77 12.80 8.89
C GLN A 76 2.03 12.45 8.09
N PHE A 77 2.71 11.35 8.38
CA PHE A 77 3.91 10.98 7.63
C PHE A 77 3.65 10.70 6.14
N HIS A 78 2.46 10.22 5.74
CA HIS A 78 2.09 10.13 4.32
C HIS A 78 2.06 11.51 3.66
N HIS A 79 1.58 12.52 4.38
CA HIS A 79 1.61 13.91 3.91
C HIS A 79 3.03 14.49 3.87
N ASP A 80 3.90 14.09 4.81
CA ASP A 80 5.31 14.49 4.77
C ASP A 80 6.00 13.96 3.50
N TYR A 81 5.78 12.68 3.14
CA TYR A 81 6.26 12.13 1.85
C TYR A 81 5.63 12.84 0.64
N LYS A 82 4.34 13.12 0.68
CA LYS A 82 3.67 13.93 -0.37
C LYS A 82 4.38 15.28 -0.56
N ASP A 83 4.72 15.98 0.51
CA ASP A 83 5.38 17.29 0.42
C ASP A 83 6.79 17.18 -0.18
N ILE A 84 7.53 16.12 0.16
CA ILE A 84 8.83 15.80 -0.46
C ILE A 84 8.65 15.58 -1.98
N PHE A 85 7.67 14.79 -2.42
CA PHE A 85 7.44 14.53 -3.83
C PHE A 85 7.02 15.79 -4.58
N LEU A 86 6.08 16.55 -4.05
CA LEU A 86 5.65 17.82 -4.65
C LEU A 86 6.80 18.82 -4.82
N SER A 87 7.72 18.89 -3.87
CA SER A 87 8.92 19.74 -3.97
C SER A 87 9.92 19.28 -5.04
N ASN A 88 9.74 18.09 -5.60
CA ASN A 88 10.53 17.53 -6.69
C ASN A 88 9.72 17.41 -7.99
N ASP A 89 8.69 18.22 -8.18
CA ASP A 89 7.80 18.22 -9.36
C ASP A 89 7.13 16.86 -9.63
N ILE A 90 6.83 16.08 -8.60
CA ILE A 90 6.14 14.79 -8.68
C ILE A 90 4.74 14.96 -8.09
N ALA A 91 3.70 14.65 -8.85
CA ALA A 91 2.33 14.61 -8.34
C ALA A 91 2.10 13.41 -7.41
N VAL A 92 1.13 13.53 -6.53
CA VAL A 92 0.80 12.48 -5.56
C VAL A 92 -0.71 12.27 -5.51
N VAL A 93 -1.12 11.02 -5.37
CA VAL A 93 -2.46 10.67 -4.93
C VAL A 93 -2.38 9.79 -3.68
N ILE A 94 -3.10 10.14 -2.62
CA ILE A 94 -3.26 9.33 -1.41
C ILE A 94 -4.66 8.73 -1.42
N ILE A 95 -4.77 7.42 -1.38
CA ILE A 95 -6.05 6.71 -1.41
C ILE A 95 -6.51 6.44 0.02
N ASP A 96 -7.77 6.78 0.34
CA ASP A 96 -8.41 6.42 1.60
C ASP A 96 -9.17 5.09 1.44
N HIS A 97 -8.51 4.00 1.75
CA HIS A 97 -9.08 2.67 1.64
C HIS A 97 -10.14 2.36 2.72
N PHE A 98 -10.19 3.11 3.81
CA PHE A 98 -10.91 2.73 5.02
C PHE A 98 -12.21 3.47 5.28
N SER A 99 -12.21 4.82 5.16
CA SER A 99 -13.38 5.63 5.51
C SER A 99 -14.66 5.20 4.78
N PRO A 100 -14.65 4.84 3.48
CA PRO A 100 -15.85 4.41 2.78
C PRO A 100 -16.40 3.07 3.25
N ARG A 101 -15.57 2.28 3.91
CA ARG A 101 -15.92 0.97 4.50
C ARG A 101 -16.32 1.08 5.96
N ASN A 102 -16.50 2.32 6.50
CA ASN A 102 -16.76 2.61 7.91
C ASN A 102 -15.69 2.07 8.87
N ILE A 103 -14.45 2.03 8.42
CA ILE A 103 -13.30 1.55 9.17
C ILE A 103 -12.40 2.74 9.46
N ALA A 104 -12.09 2.98 10.73
CA ALA A 104 -11.10 3.97 11.13
C ALA A 104 -9.69 3.35 11.17
N ILE A 105 -9.58 2.14 11.67
CA ILE A 105 -8.34 1.37 11.82
C ILE A 105 -8.69 -0.11 11.64
N ASP A 106 -7.94 -0.82 10.81
CA ASP A 106 -8.10 -2.27 10.60
C ASP A 106 -7.13 -3.03 11.51
N PHE A 107 -7.35 -2.94 12.82
CA PHE A 107 -6.46 -3.51 13.83
C PHE A 107 -6.20 -5.00 13.65
N ASP A 108 -7.21 -5.74 13.22
CA ASP A 108 -7.13 -7.19 13.08
C ASP A 108 -6.67 -7.62 11.68
N PHE A 109 -6.38 -6.68 10.77
CA PHE A 109 -6.04 -6.94 9.36
C PHE A 109 -7.11 -7.71 8.56
N VAL A 110 -8.34 -7.74 9.06
CA VAL A 110 -9.42 -8.61 8.54
C VAL A 110 -10.37 -7.87 7.63
N SER A 111 -10.66 -6.60 7.95
CA SER A 111 -11.80 -5.87 7.37
C SER A 111 -11.57 -5.42 5.94
N VAL A 112 -10.33 -5.10 5.56
CA VAL A 112 -9.97 -4.69 4.20
C VAL A 112 -8.91 -5.63 3.65
N SER A 113 -9.25 -6.36 2.59
CA SER A 113 -8.30 -7.24 1.93
C SER A 113 -7.34 -6.47 1.02
N GLU A 114 -6.27 -7.12 0.64
CA GLU A 114 -5.30 -6.61 -0.33
C GLU A 114 -5.95 -6.46 -1.72
N ALA A 115 -6.88 -7.35 -2.07
CA ALA A 115 -7.65 -7.27 -3.30
C ALA A 115 -8.58 -6.04 -3.34
N MET A 116 -9.20 -5.67 -2.20
CA MET A 116 -9.95 -4.42 -2.08
C MET A 116 -9.04 -3.21 -2.32
N MET A 117 -7.84 -3.20 -1.75
CA MET A 117 -6.89 -2.10 -1.94
C MET A 117 -6.42 -2.00 -3.39
N LEU A 118 -6.18 -3.14 -4.07
CA LEU A 118 -5.85 -3.15 -5.48
C LEU A 118 -7.01 -2.65 -6.36
N SER A 119 -8.25 -3.00 -6.02
CA SER A 119 -9.43 -2.48 -6.73
C SER A 119 -9.54 -0.95 -6.61
N ASP A 120 -9.23 -0.40 -5.43
CA ASP A 120 -9.18 1.05 -5.20
C ASP A 120 -8.07 1.72 -6.03
N ILE A 121 -6.90 1.07 -6.13
CA ILE A 121 -5.78 1.52 -6.97
C ILE A 121 -6.20 1.51 -8.45
N THR A 122 -6.83 0.43 -8.94
CA THR A 122 -7.35 0.31 -10.31
C THR A 122 -8.29 1.47 -10.64
N ALA A 123 -9.31 1.67 -9.80
CA ALA A 123 -10.30 2.74 -9.97
C ALA A 123 -9.64 4.14 -9.98
N THR A 124 -8.63 4.34 -9.13
CA THR A 124 -7.87 5.60 -9.08
C THR A 124 -7.07 5.82 -10.36
N LEU A 125 -6.41 4.77 -10.88
CA LEU A 125 -5.65 4.82 -12.15
C LEU A 125 -6.55 5.09 -13.35
N GLU A 126 -7.72 4.47 -13.43
CA GLU A 126 -8.70 4.71 -14.49
C GLU A 126 -9.20 6.17 -14.45
N HIS A 127 -9.54 6.67 -13.26
CA HIS A 127 -9.95 8.05 -13.07
C HIS A 127 -8.84 9.03 -13.47
N LEU A 128 -7.61 8.78 -13.03
CA LEU A 128 -6.42 9.56 -13.34
C LEU A 128 -6.21 9.67 -14.86
N THR A 129 -6.22 8.53 -15.55
CA THR A 129 -6.02 8.46 -16.99
C THR A 129 -7.12 9.22 -17.73
N LYS A 130 -8.37 9.00 -17.34
CA LYS A 130 -9.54 9.57 -18.01
C LYS A 130 -9.60 11.09 -17.89
N TYR A 131 -9.25 11.64 -16.72
CA TYR A 131 -9.52 13.06 -16.45
C TYR A 131 -8.25 13.92 -16.36
N TYR A 132 -7.09 13.33 -16.00
CA TYR A 132 -5.86 14.07 -15.70
C TYR A 132 -4.64 13.64 -16.51
N GLY A 133 -4.80 12.73 -17.48
CA GLY A 133 -3.70 12.29 -18.35
C GLY A 133 -3.01 13.44 -19.10
N HIS A 134 -3.71 14.56 -19.32
CA HIS A 134 -3.14 15.76 -19.91
C HIS A 134 -2.10 16.47 -19.02
N ARG A 135 -2.13 16.24 -17.69
CA ARG A 135 -1.18 16.78 -16.70
C ARG A 135 0.03 15.86 -16.46
N LEU A 136 -0.02 14.62 -16.93
CA LEU A 136 0.97 13.59 -16.63
C LEU A 136 1.91 13.36 -17.81
N ASP A 137 3.15 13.00 -17.50
CA ASP A 137 4.15 12.57 -18.48
C ASP A 137 4.08 11.09 -18.85
N GLY A 138 3.19 10.33 -18.19
CA GLY A 138 2.96 8.90 -18.39
C GLY A 138 3.68 8.00 -17.39
N GLN A 139 4.52 8.55 -16.52
CA GLN A 139 5.21 7.78 -15.50
C GLN A 139 4.37 7.70 -14.23
N VAL A 140 4.16 6.49 -13.73
CA VAL A 140 3.36 6.20 -12.53
C VAL A 140 4.17 5.30 -11.59
N GLY A 141 4.31 5.72 -10.33
CA GLY A 141 4.91 4.90 -9.27
C GLY A 141 3.89 4.52 -8.20
N TYR A 142 4.20 3.46 -7.46
CA TYR A 142 3.39 3.01 -6.33
C TYR A 142 4.24 2.87 -5.07
N ILE A 143 3.75 3.40 -3.94
CA ILE A 143 4.36 3.23 -2.62
C ILE A 143 3.27 2.86 -1.62
N GLY A 144 3.48 1.77 -0.88
CA GLY A 144 2.61 1.34 0.21
C GLY A 144 3.36 1.16 1.53
N TRP A 145 2.69 1.51 2.61
CA TRP A 145 3.19 1.32 3.98
C TRP A 145 2.47 0.15 4.65
N SER A 146 3.22 -0.72 5.35
CA SER A 146 2.66 -1.83 6.11
C SER A 146 1.71 -2.67 5.24
N LYS A 147 0.42 -2.75 5.60
CA LYS A 147 -0.63 -3.40 4.79
C LYS A 147 -0.67 -2.89 3.34
N GLY A 148 -0.52 -1.57 3.13
CA GLY A 148 -0.44 -0.99 1.78
C GLY A 148 0.73 -1.51 0.95
N GLY A 149 1.85 -1.84 1.59
CA GLY A 149 3.02 -2.41 0.93
C GLY A 149 2.80 -3.83 0.39
N ILE A 150 1.82 -4.58 0.93
CA ILE A 150 1.44 -5.91 0.40
C ILE A 150 0.95 -5.79 -1.06
N SER A 151 0.26 -4.70 -1.40
CA SER A 151 -0.16 -4.44 -2.78
C SER A 151 1.05 -4.31 -3.73
N ALA A 152 2.18 -3.72 -3.26
CA ALA A 152 3.41 -3.66 -4.05
C ALA A 152 3.95 -5.07 -4.35
N LEU A 153 3.96 -5.96 -3.35
CA LEU A 153 4.37 -7.35 -3.52
C LEU A 153 3.42 -8.11 -4.45
N SER A 154 2.13 -7.95 -4.29
CA SER A 154 1.11 -8.59 -5.12
C SER A 154 1.25 -8.19 -6.60
N LEU A 155 1.50 -6.92 -6.88
CA LEU A 155 1.73 -6.39 -8.23
C LEU A 155 3.04 -6.87 -8.88
N ARG A 156 3.92 -7.53 -8.13
CA ARG A 156 5.08 -8.24 -8.70
C ARG A 156 4.67 -9.50 -9.45
N ASN A 157 3.53 -10.11 -9.11
CA ASN A 157 3.00 -11.22 -9.87
C ASN A 157 2.28 -10.69 -11.12
N LYS A 158 2.74 -11.09 -12.29
CA LYS A 158 2.24 -10.61 -13.59
C LYS A 158 0.74 -10.86 -13.77
N LYS A 159 0.20 -11.98 -13.30
CA LYS A 159 -1.25 -12.26 -13.38
C LYS A 159 -2.07 -11.22 -12.60
N ILE A 160 -1.63 -10.86 -11.39
CA ILE A 160 -2.29 -9.83 -10.58
C ILE A 160 -2.09 -8.45 -11.24
N TYR A 161 -0.89 -8.17 -11.70
CA TYR A 161 -0.61 -6.92 -12.41
C TYR A 161 -1.52 -6.74 -13.62
N ASP A 162 -1.58 -7.73 -14.52
CA ASP A 162 -2.40 -7.66 -15.74
C ASP A 162 -3.90 -7.54 -15.45
N LYS A 163 -4.34 -8.01 -14.28
CA LYS A 163 -5.74 -7.90 -13.86
C LYS A 163 -6.09 -6.54 -13.28
N TYR A 164 -5.20 -5.97 -12.46
CA TYR A 164 -5.51 -4.76 -11.68
C TYR A 164 -4.94 -3.46 -12.27
N ILE A 165 -3.92 -3.54 -13.11
CA ILE A 165 -3.36 -2.34 -13.72
C ILE A 165 -3.92 -2.18 -15.13
N PRO A 166 -4.62 -1.05 -15.43
CA PRO A 166 -5.14 -0.79 -16.76
C PRO A 166 -4.05 -0.92 -17.84
N SER A 167 -4.35 -1.59 -18.95
CA SER A 167 -3.38 -1.96 -19.99
C SER A 167 -2.65 -0.78 -20.65
N ASN A 168 -3.21 0.42 -20.54
CA ASN A 168 -2.62 1.67 -21.01
C ASN A 168 -1.70 2.35 -19.98
N ILE A 169 -1.51 1.72 -18.81
CA ILE A 169 -0.63 2.22 -17.75
C ILE A 169 0.50 1.21 -17.52
N LYS A 170 1.72 1.74 -17.40
CA LYS A 170 2.88 0.96 -16.95
C LYS A 170 3.42 1.60 -15.68
N LEU A 171 3.51 0.79 -14.61
CA LEU A 171 4.14 1.25 -13.38
C LEU A 171 5.66 1.29 -13.57
N SER A 172 6.28 2.40 -13.22
CA SER A 172 7.73 2.62 -13.30
C SER A 172 8.47 1.94 -12.14
N PHE A 173 7.81 1.80 -11.01
CA PHE A 173 8.35 1.13 -9.82
C PHE A 173 7.24 0.78 -8.82
N LEU A 174 7.61 -0.09 -7.87
CA LEU A 174 6.85 -0.44 -6.68
C LEU A 174 7.72 -0.20 -5.44
N ALA A 175 7.12 0.20 -4.31
CA ALA A 175 7.83 0.29 -3.05
C ALA A 175 6.95 -0.15 -1.87
N GLY A 176 7.55 -0.89 -0.92
CA GLY A 176 6.93 -1.31 0.33
C GLY A 176 7.79 -0.88 1.52
N VAL A 177 7.20 -0.10 2.43
CA VAL A 177 7.87 0.34 3.66
C VAL A 177 7.28 -0.41 4.84
N TYR A 178 8.10 -1.09 5.62
CA TYR A 178 7.75 -2.02 6.71
C TYR A 178 6.53 -2.88 6.37
N THR A 179 6.58 -3.52 5.17
CA THR A 179 5.49 -4.36 4.68
C THR A 179 5.63 -5.81 5.10
N PHE A 180 4.52 -6.55 5.07
CA PHE A 180 4.50 -7.98 5.31
C PHE A 180 4.93 -8.74 4.06
N CYS A 181 6.07 -9.45 4.13
CA CYS A 181 6.66 -10.15 3.00
C CYS A 181 6.50 -11.69 3.03
N ASP A 182 5.82 -12.26 4.02
CA ASP A 182 5.56 -13.71 4.08
C ASP A 182 4.33 -14.08 3.24
N ILE A 183 4.42 -13.77 1.95
CA ILE A 183 3.40 -14.06 0.94
C ILE A 183 4.07 -14.77 -0.22
N SER A 184 3.55 -15.92 -0.60
CA SER A 184 4.01 -16.69 -1.76
C SER A 184 2.90 -16.88 -2.78
N PHE A 185 3.27 -17.29 -3.98
CA PHE A 185 2.36 -17.53 -5.09
C PHE A 185 2.59 -18.92 -5.65
N GLU A 186 1.54 -19.74 -5.80
CA GLU A 186 1.67 -21.06 -6.42
C GLU A 186 2.06 -21.00 -7.90
N ASP A 187 1.63 -19.92 -8.59
CA ASP A 187 1.98 -19.64 -9.98
C ASP A 187 2.61 -18.25 -10.05
N TYR A 188 3.85 -18.16 -9.56
CA TYR A 188 4.59 -16.91 -9.56
C TYR A 188 5.18 -16.63 -10.92
N GLN A 189 4.73 -15.54 -11.52
CA GLN A 189 5.28 -14.99 -12.76
C GLN A 189 5.80 -13.60 -12.44
N PRO A 190 7.12 -13.42 -12.28
CA PRO A 190 7.69 -12.13 -11.92
C PRO A 190 7.43 -11.07 -12.99
N SER A 191 7.10 -9.87 -12.55
CA SER A 191 7.13 -8.69 -13.41
C SER A 191 8.52 -8.04 -13.35
N ASP A 192 8.92 -7.38 -14.42
CA ASP A 192 10.22 -6.68 -14.51
C ASP A 192 10.21 -5.32 -13.76
N ILE A 193 9.16 -5.05 -12.98
CA ILE A 193 9.00 -3.75 -12.32
C ILE A 193 9.95 -3.67 -11.13
N PRO A 194 10.80 -2.63 -11.05
CA PRO A 194 11.69 -2.43 -9.91
C PRO A 194 10.92 -2.33 -8.59
N LEU A 195 11.40 -3.02 -7.56
CA LEU A 195 10.81 -3.02 -6.22
C LEU A 195 11.82 -2.50 -5.19
N LEU A 196 11.40 -1.54 -4.37
CA LEU A 196 12.11 -1.12 -3.16
C LEU A 196 11.41 -1.67 -1.94
N LEU A 197 12.16 -2.33 -1.04
CA LEU A 197 11.68 -2.76 0.28
C LEU A 197 12.52 -2.12 1.38
N ILE A 198 11.84 -1.56 2.39
CA ILE A 198 12.47 -0.99 3.57
C ILE A 198 11.81 -1.60 4.81
N SER A 199 12.59 -2.20 5.70
CA SER A 199 12.09 -2.82 6.94
C SER A 199 12.79 -2.26 8.17
N GLY A 200 12.11 -2.28 9.30
CA GLY A 200 12.71 -2.02 10.61
C GLY A 200 13.32 -3.29 11.20
N GLU A 201 14.53 -3.21 11.75
CA GLU A 201 15.21 -4.37 12.35
C GLU A 201 14.44 -4.99 13.53
N LEU A 202 13.77 -4.14 14.31
CA LEU A 202 13.03 -4.52 15.53
C LEU A 202 11.51 -4.58 15.29
N ASP A 203 11.09 -4.71 14.03
CA ASP A 203 9.67 -4.76 13.68
C ASP A 203 9.07 -6.12 14.08
N GLU A 204 8.14 -6.09 15.05
CA GLU A 204 7.43 -7.27 15.54
C GLU A 204 6.12 -7.53 14.78
N ILE A 205 5.59 -6.52 14.06
CA ILE A 205 4.33 -6.62 13.32
C ILE A 205 4.57 -7.22 11.93
N THR A 206 5.59 -6.72 11.24
CA THR A 206 6.01 -7.20 9.92
C THR A 206 7.51 -7.50 9.94
N PRO A 207 7.92 -8.64 10.54
CA PRO A 207 9.32 -8.95 10.81
C PRO A 207 10.20 -8.87 9.55
N ALA A 208 11.30 -8.12 9.67
CA ALA A 208 12.25 -7.83 8.59
C ALA A 208 12.79 -9.09 7.90
N LYS A 209 12.89 -10.21 8.64
CA LYS A 209 13.40 -11.48 8.14
C LYS A 209 12.68 -11.98 6.88
N TYR A 210 11.37 -11.75 6.77
CA TYR A 210 10.60 -12.21 5.61
C TYR A 210 10.96 -11.42 4.35
N CYS A 211 11.10 -10.10 4.45
CA CYS A 211 11.54 -9.28 3.32
C CYS A 211 13.02 -9.54 2.97
N MET A 212 13.86 -9.82 3.97
CA MET A 212 15.24 -10.23 3.76
C MET A 212 15.33 -11.58 3.05
N ASN A 213 14.51 -12.55 3.42
CA ASN A 213 14.45 -13.86 2.75
C ASN A 213 14.01 -13.69 1.27
N LEU A 214 12.97 -12.91 1.02
CA LEU A 214 12.53 -12.59 -0.33
C LEU A 214 13.65 -11.95 -1.16
N PHE A 215 14.39 -11.00 -0.58
CA PHE A 215 15.53 -10.36 -1.25
C PHE A 215 16.67 -11.35 -1.51
N ASN A 216 17.01 -12.21 -0.54
CA ASN A 216 18.07 -13.21 -0.70
C ASN A 216 17.74 -14.24 -1.79
N GLU A 217 16.46 -14.56 -1.96
CA GLU A 217 16.01 -15.52 -2.98
C GLU A 217 15.94 -14.90 -4.38
N PHE A 218 15.42 -13.67 -4.51
CA PHE A 218 15.07 -13.08 -5.80
C PHE A 218 15.73 -11.72 -6.09
N GLY A 219 16.42 -11.10 -5.10
CA GLY A 219 16.81 -9.69 -5.15
C GLY A 219 17.54 -9.27 -6.43
N GLU A 220 18.63 -9.93 -6.76
CA GLU A 220 19.43 -9.57 -7.93
C GLU A 220 18.73 -9.94 -9.25
N SER A 221 18.08 -11.10 -9.31
CA SER A 221 17.43 -11.59 -10.52
C SER A 221 16.15 -10.84 -10.88
N GLU A 222 15.49 -10.22 -9.90
CA GLU A 222 14.17 -9.60 -10.07
C GLU A 222 14.15 -8.08 -9.85
N ASN A 223 15.30 -7.42 -9.86
CA ASN A 223 15.39 -5.96 -9.70
C ASN A 223 14.77 -5.46 -8.38
N ILE A 224 15.02 -6.19 -7.27
CA ILE A 224 14.58 -5.84 -5.93
C ILE A 224 15.74 -5.16 -5.18
N SER A 225 15.44 -4.03 -4.54
CA SER A 225 16.34 -3.36 -3.60
C SER A 225 15.79 -3.51 -2.18
N TYR A 226 16.61 -3.93 -1.23
CA TYR A 226 16.20 -4.12 0.16
C TYR A 226 17.10 -3.34 1.13
N HIS A 227 16.48 -2.67 2.09
CA HIS A 227 17.16 -1.93 3.15
C HIS A 227 16.54 -2.23 4.51
N GLN A 228 17.34 -2.77 5.42
CA GLN A 228 16.97 -2.91 6.83
C GLN A 228 17.52 -1.73 7.63
N LEU A 229 16.64 -1.07 8.39
CA LEU A 229 16.98 0.07 9.23
C LEU A 229 17.23 -0.40 10.66
N ALA A 230 18.45 -0.18 11.15
CA ALA A 230 18.85 -0.60 12.49
C ALA A 230 18.04 0.13 13.58
N ASN A 231 17.79 -0.56 14.69
CA ASN A 231 17.07 -0.02 15.86
C ASN A 231 15.69 0.57 15.54
N SER A 232 14.99 0.05 14.54
CA SER A 232 13.72 0.57 14.04
C SER A 232 12.60 -0.44 14.24
N TYR A 233 11.54 0.02 14.89
CA TYR A 233 10.28 -0.70 15.07
C TYR A 233 9.31 -0.42 13.92
N HIS A 234 8.17 -1.09 13.90
CA HIS A 234 7.07 -0.77 12.99
C HIS A 234 6.63 0.69 13.14
N GLY A 235 6.38 1.38 12.02
CA GLY A 235 5.99 2.80 12.05
C GLY A 235 7.12 3.74 12.51
N PHE A 236 8.38 3.41 12.23
CA PHE A 236 9.55 4.23 12.62
C PHE A 236 9.53 5.66 12.08
N ASP A 237 8.78 5.95 11.03
CA ASP A 237 8.60 7.27 10.44
C ASP A 237 7.36 8.03 10.96
N ASN A 238 6.54 7.39 11.80
CA ASN A 238 5.31 7.96 12.32
C ASN A 238 5.51 8.70 13.65
N HIS A 239 5.42 10.02 13.64
CA HIS A 239 5.55 10.87 14.83
C HIS A 239 4.50 10.58 15.92
N ALA A 240 3.39 9.93 15.60
CA ALA A 240 2.44 9.49 16.62
C ALA A 240 3.06 8.54 17.65
N PHE A 241 4.18 7.88 17.29
CA PHE A 241 4.91 6.95 18.14
C PHE A 241 6.21 7.54 18.73
N LEU A 242 6.30 8.87 18.88
CA LEU A 242 7.51 9.57 19.33
C LEU A 242 8.10 9.01 20.64
N LEU A 243 7.24 8.72 21.62
CA LEU A 243 7.66 8.17 22.92
C LEU A 243 7.72 6.64 22.95
N GLY A 244 7.36 5.98 21.84
CA GLY A 244 7.09 4.56 21.83
C GLY A 244 5.75 4.20 22.47
N ALA A 245 5.14 3.13 22.01
CA ALA A 245 3.91 2.59 22.55
C ALA A 245 3.88 1.08 22.47
N TYR A 246 3.42 0.42 23.53
CA TYR A 246 3.04 -0.99 23.46
C TYR A 246 1.55 -1.07 23.08
N LEU A 247 1.24 -1.80 22.03
CA LEU A 247 -0.11 -1.99 21.49
C LEU A 247 -0.60 -3.40 21.84
N PRO A 248 -1.30 -3.58 22.99
CA PRO A 248 -1.64 -4.92 23.50
C PRO A 248 -2.64 -5.69 22.63
N TRP A 249 -3.33 -4.99 21.72
CA TRP A 249 -4.32 -5.58 20.80
C TRP A 249 -3.73 -5.92 19.42
N GLN A 250 -2.52 -5.45 19.12
CA GLN A 250 -1.92 -5.58 17.80
C GLN A 250 -1.54 -7.03 17.53
N PRO A 251 -2.04 -7.69 16.47
CA PRO A 251 -1.60 -9.01 16.08
C PRO A 251 -0.15 -8.98 15.61
N THR A 252 0.62 -9.95 16.07
CA THR A 252 1.97 -10.28 15.59
C THR A 252 1.99 -11.72 15.14
N LEU A 253 2.70 -12.02 14.07
CA LEU A 253 2.72 -13.37 13.52
C LEU A 253 3.33 -14.38 14.50
N ASN A 254 2.64 -15.49 14.67
CA ASN A 254 3.20 -16.68 15.26
C ASN A 254 4.08 -17.37 14.22
N GLU A 255 5.32 -17.72 14.57
CA GLU A 255 6.28 -18.37 13.67
C GLU A 255 5.89 -19.84 13.39
N SER A 256 4.82 -20.03 12.66
CA SER A 256 4.33 -21.35 12.26
C SER A 256 4.16 -21.36 10.74
N ASP A 257 4.66 -22.41 10.11
CA ASP A 257 4.45 -22.63 8.65
C ASP A 257 2.99 -22.63 8.22
N ILE A 258 2.07 -22.88 9.18
CA ILE A 258 0.62 -22.83 8.95
C ILE A 258 0.16 -21.40 8.62
N CYS A 259 0.90 -20.40 9.07
CA CYS A 259 0.52 -19.01 9.08
C CYS A 259 1.09 -18.21 7.90
N SER A 260 1.86 -18.84 7.03
CA SER A 260 2.27 -18.22 5.78
C SER A 260 1.09 -18.09 4.82
N ILE A 261 1.04 -16.97 4.10
CA ILE A 261 -0.03 -16.69 3.13
C ILE A 261 0.41 -17.16 1.75
N VAL A 262 -0.49 -17.85 1.07
CA VAL A 262 -0.31 -18.30 -0.31
C VAL A 262 -1.42 -17.75 -1.18
N ILE A 263 -1.07 -17.24 -2.35
CA ILE A 263 -2.02 -16.95 -3.41
C ILE A 263 -1.97 -18.11 -4.40
N ASP A 264 -3.08 -18.85 -4.49
CA ASP A 264 -3.16 -20.05 -5.32
C ASP A 264 -3.21 -19.73 -6.83
N LYS A 265 -3.20 -20.76 -7.66
CA LYS A 265 -3.27 -20.61 -9.13
C LYS A 265 -4.53 -19.94 -9.63
N SER A 266 -5.60 -19.97 -8.83
CA SER A 266 -6.90 -19.34 -9.09
C SER A 266 -6.98 -17.92 -8.53
N LEU A 267 -5.87 -17.38 -8.00
CA LEU A 267 -5.79 -16.07 -7.36
C LEU A 267 -6.63 -15.95 -6.08
N LYS A 268 -6.85 -17.07 -5.37
CA LYS A 268 -7.46 -17.07 -4.03
C LYS A 268 -6.40 -17.00 -2.96
N THR A 269 -6.71 -16.28 -1.88
CA THR A 269 -5.81 -16.17 -0.74
C THR A 269 -6.11 -17.27 0.26
N ILE A 270 -5.12 -18.10 0.58
CA ILE A 270 -5.22 -19.25 1.47
C ILE A 270 -4.02 -19.29 2.43
N SER A 271 -4.12 -20.03 3.53
CA SER A 271 -2.94 -20.40 4.31
C SER A 271 -2.11 -21.46 3.58
N LYS A 272 -0.80 -21.51 3.83
CA LYS A 272 0.14 -22.45 3.18
C LYS A 272 -0.27 -23.93 3.33
N THR A 273 -0.92 -24.27 4.43
CA THR A 273 -1.45 -25.61 4.68
C THR A 273 -2.85 -25.84 4.12
N ASN A 274 -3.43 -24.82 3.47
CA ASN A 274 -4.80 -24.84 2.94
C ASN A 274 -5.88 -25.13 4.01
N ILE A 275 -5.58 -24.90 5.28
CA ILE A 275 -6.54 -25.08 6.39
C ILE A 275 -7.49 -23.88 6.47
N TYR A 276 -6.98 -22.68 6.19
CA TYR A 276 -7.73 -21.44 6.21
C TYR A 276 -7.87 -20.88 4.80
N SER A 277 -9.10 -20.55 4.43
CA SER A 277 -9.42 -19.70 3.29
C SER A 277 -9.48 -18.25 3.78
N LEU A 278 -8.88 -17.30 3.06
CA LEU A 278 -8.86 -15.89 3.44
C LEU A 278 -9.77 -15.04 2.53
N ASN A 279 -10.81 -15.65 1.97
CA ASN A 279 -11.67 -15.07 0.95
C ASN A 279 -12.95 -14.39 1.48
N ASP A 280 -13.10 -14.32 2.79
CA ASP A 280 -14.17 -13.57 3.48
C ASP A 280 -13.71 -13.09 4.86
N PHE A 281 -14.52 -12.23 5.47
CA PHE A 281 -14.22 -11.64 6.78
C PHE A 281 -14.05 -12.70 7.88
N GLN A 282 -14.93 -13.72 7.91
CA GLN A 282 -14.95 -14.69 8.99
C GLN A 282 -13.72 -15.63 8.91
N SER A 283 -13.39 -16.13 7.74
CA SER A 283 -12.25 -17.01 7.54
C SER A 283 -10.92 -16.29 7.76
N ARG A 284 -10.82 -15.00 7.38
CA ARG A 284 -9.64 -14.15 7.72
C ARG A 284 -9.51 -13.97 9.22
N LYS A 285 -10.63 -13.76 9.93
CA LYS A 285 -10.61 -13.61 11.38
C LYS A 285 -10.12 -14.88 12.07
N GLU A 286 -10.62 -16.05 11.66
CA GLU A 286 -10.19 -17.35 12.18
C GLU A 286 -8.69 -17.58 11.93
N PHE A 287 -8.20 -17.24 10.74
CA PHE A 287 -6.77 -17.31 10.43
C PHE A 287 -5.94 -16.40 11.35
N ILE A 288 -6.33 -15.13 11.52
CA ILE A 288 -5.60 -14.19 12.38
C ILE A 288 -5.62 -14.68 13.84
N GLU A 289 -6.77 -15.15 14.35
CA GLU A 289 -6.86 -15.68 15.71
C GLU A 289 -5.98 -16.91 15.93
N ALA A 290 -5.84 -17.77 14.94
CA ALA A 290 -5.00 -18.99 15.01
C ALA A 290 -3.51 -18.68 14.81
N CYS A 291 -3.18 -17.69 13.99
CA CYS A 291 -1.83 -17.43 13.47
C CYS A 291 -1.11 -16.26 14.13
N THR A 292 -1.74 -15.56 15.07
CA THR A 292 -1.11 -14.42 15.71
C THR A 292 -1.16 -14.51 17.23
N VAL A 293 -0.19 -13.88 17.86
CA VAL A 293 -0.24 -13.50 19.27
C VAL A 293 -0.50 -12.02 19.37
N LYS A 294 -1.03 -11.54 20.49
CA LYS A 294 -1.32 -10.11 20.66
C LYS A 294 -0.22 -9.41 21.43
N GLY A 295 0.10 -8.23 20.95
CA GLY A 295 1.05 -7.34 21.57
C GLY A 295 2.24 -7.04 20.66
N ALA A 296 2.49 -5.76 20.41
CA ALA A 296 3.65 -5.29 19.68
C ALA A 296 4.13 -3.96 20.22
N PHE A 297 5.41 -3.71 20.13
CA PHE A 297 5.99 -2.41 20.41
C PHE A 297 6.20 -1.62 19.12
N VAL A 298 5.81 -0.35 19.13
CA VAL A 298 6.00 0.59 18.02
C VAL A 298 6.73 1.82 18.51
N LYS A 299 7.62 2.39 17.70
CA LYS A 299 8.39 3.56 18.10
C LYS A 299 8.90 4.34 16.89
N TYR A 300 8.78 5.66 16.97
CA TYR A 300 9.41 6.59 16.05
C TYR A 300 10.93 6.56 16.20
N ASN A 301 11.64 6.67 15.06
CA ASN A 301 13.09 6.79 15.02
C ASN A 301 13.45 7.87 13.97
N SER A 302 13.98 9.00 14.43
CA SER A 302 14.31 10.15 13.57
C SER A 302 15.33 9.82 12.49
N ASP A 303 16.39 9.06 12.83
CA ASP A 303 17.44 8.71 11.88
C ASP A 303 16.93 7.78 10.80
N SER A 304 16.10 6.81 11.20
CA SER A 304 15.46 5.88 10.27
C SER A 304 14.45 6.57 9.36
N ARG A 305 13.69 7.54 9.88
CA ARG A 305 12.81 8.37 9.06
C ARG A 305 13.60 9.15 8.01
N ILE A 306 14.67 9.84 8.41
CA ILE A 306 15.51 10.60 7.48
C ILE A 306 16.12 9.68 6.42
N LYS A 307 16.62 8.52 6.84
CA LYS A 307 17.22 7.53 5.94
C LYS A 307 16.18 6.94 4.98
N SER A 308 14.98 6.63 5.49
CA SER A 308 13.87 6.13 4.65
C SER A 308 13.44 7.18 3.62
N HIS A 309 13.26 8.45 4.02
CA HIS A 309 12.97 9.54 3.09
C HIS A 309 14.01 9.62 1.97
N LYS A 310 15.31 9.56 2.34
CA LYS A 310 16.39 9.60 1.35
C LYS A 310 16.34 8.39 0.40
N LEU A 311 16.21 7.19 0.93
CA LEU A 311 16.16 5.96 0.13
C LEU A 311 14.98 5.99 -0.85
N VAL A 312 13.80 6.40 -0.38
CA VAL A 312 12.60 6.49 -1.21
C VAL A 312 12.78 7.54 -2.30
N ILE A 313 13.22 8.77 -1.96
CA ILE A 313 13.33 9.83 -2.98
C ILE A 313 14.43 9.54 -4.01
N ASP A 314 15.56 9.00 -3.60
CA ASP A 314 16.66 8.63 -4.50
C ASP A 314 16.20 7.53 -5.47
N PHE A 315 15.49 6.52 -4.97
CA PHE A 315 14.92 5.45 -5.78
C PHE A 315 13.88 6.00 -6.77
N VAL A 316 12.94 6.81 -6.31
CA VAL A 316 11.90 7.43 -7.15
C VAL A 316 12.53 8.27 -8.26
N LYS A 317 13.48 9.17 -7.93
CA LYS A 317 14.18 10.00 -8.92
C LYS A 317 14.88 9.15 -9.98
N THR A 318 15.58 8.11 -9.54
CA THR A 318 16.27 7.18 -10.45
C THR A 318 15.28 6.51 -11.40
N LYS A 319 14.14 6.04 -10.89
CA LYS A 319 13.15 5.31 -11.70
C LYS A 319 12.32 6.22 -12.62
N PHE A 320 12.18 7.49 -12.26
CA PHE A 320 11.57 8.51 -13.13
C PHE A 320 12.59 9.23 -14.03
N GLY A 321 13.89 8.86 -13.99
CA GLY A 321 14.92 9.49 -14.79
C GLY A 321 15.15 10.97 -14.44
N GLN A 322 14.88 11.35 -13.20
CA GLN A 322 15.10 12.69 -12.66
C GLN A 322 16.46 12.72 -11.96
N ASN A 323 17.41 13.44 -12.48
CA ASN A 323 18.75 13.64 -11.88
C ASN A 323 18.78 14.87 -10.97
#